data_aa2d9765f2b7360b4e684f9fd0dcb88b
#
_entry.id   aa2d9765f2b7360b4e684f9fd0dcb88b
#
_cell.length_a   1.000
_cell.length_b   1.000
_cell.length_c   1.000
_cell.angle_alpha   90.00
_cell.angle_beta   90.00
_cell.angle_gamma   90.00
#
_symmetry.space_group_name_H-M   'P 1'
#
loop_
_entity.id
_entity.type
_entity.pdbx_description
1 polymer ?
#
loop_
_entity_poly.entity_id
_entity_poly.type
_entity_poly.pdbx_seq_one_letter_code
_entity_poly.pdbx_strand_id
1 'polypeptide(L)'
;MAFAVFAALAFGEACRKRPDPAPREVAVWRQVGSWSGRGNRQTETFTGDTGAFRVTWETRNETAPGAGRLYAVFRSGDSGREIMDAVKTEGVGRGVEHVSAERPRWYYLSIESANVEWSITVDEQIPGQVPGR
;
A
#
# COMPACT_ATOMS: atom_id res chain seq x y z
N MET A 1 -7.22 -63.03 39.81
CA MET A 1 -7.74 -62.42 38.59
C MET A 1 -7.62 -60.93 38.69
N ALA A 2 -6.73 -60.40 37.94
CA ALA A 2 -6.56 -58.99 37.95
C ALA A 2 -7.45 -58.38 36.84
N PHE A 3 -8.36 -57.54 37.23
CA PHE A 3 -9.13 -56.79 36.31
C PHE A 3 -8.38 -55.46 36.07
N ALA A 4 -7.84 -55.36 34.96
CA ALA A 4 -7.34 -54.05 34.52
C ALA A 4 -8.54 -53.15 34.27
N VAL A 5 -8.79 -52.29 35.19
CA VAL A 5 -9.72 -51.20 34.94
C VAL A 5 -8.99 -50.20 34.08
N PHE A 6 -9.29 -50.21 32.82
CA PHE A 6 -8.88 -49.12 31.96
C PHE A 6 -9.79 -47.96 32.28
N ALA A 7 -9.31 -47.09 33.12
CA ALA A 7 -9.91 -45.79 33.19
C ALA A 7 -9.68 -45.15 31.80
N ALA A 8 -10.72 -45.11 31.03
CA ALA A 8 -10.70 -44.32 29.84
C ALA A 8 -10.55 -42.89 30.30
N LEU A 9 -9.36 -42.40 30.18
CA LEU A 9 -9.11 -40.98 30.31
C LEU A 9 -9.76 -40.33 29.10
N ALA A 10 -11.01 -39.99 29.30
CA ALA A 10 -11.63 -39.08 28.35
C ALA A 10 -10.90 -37.75 28.47
N PHE A 11 -9.98 -37.54 27.60
CA PHE A 11 -9.40 -36.24 27.48
C PHE A 11 -10.45 -35.32 26.88
N GLY A 12 -11.18 -34.67 27.75
CA GLY A 12 -12.13 -33.65 27.34
C GLY A 12 -11.47 -32.37 26.97
N GLU A 13 -10.36 -32.44 26.25
CA GLU A 13 -9.71 -31.22 25.86
C GLU A 13 -10.35 -30.56 24.66
N ALA A 14 -11.28 -31.25 24.04
CA ALA A 14 -11.87 -30.77 22.80
C ALA A 14 -12.63 -29.46 22.95
N CYS A 15 -13.00 -29.09 24.15
CA CYS A 15 -13.89 -27.95 24.35
C CYS A 15 -13.24 -26.80 25.07
N ARG A 16 -11.98 -26.58 24.86
CA ARG A 16 -11.44 -25.28 25.23
C ARG A 16 -12.03 -24.26 24.32
N LYS A 17 -13.09 -23.67 24.78
CA LYS A 17 -13.62 -22.49 24.21
C LYS A 17 -12.51 -21.45 24.26
N ARG A 18 -11.93 -21.17 23.13
CA ARG A 18 -11.03 -20.02 23.06
C ARG A 18 -11.86 -18.81 23.39
N PRO A 19 -11.44 -17.98 24.33
CA PRO A 19 -12.08 -16.70 24.51
C PRO A 19 -12.04 -15.98 23.18
N ASP A 20 -13.11 -15.28 22.83
CA ASP A 20 -13.13 -14.46 21.63
C ASP A 20 -11.91 -13.56 21.64
N PRO A 21 -11.07 -13.62 20.61
CA PRO A 21 -9.90 -12.77 20.59
C PRO A 21 -10.33 -11.31 20.61
N ALA A 22 -9.57 -10.50 21.32
CA ALA A 22 -9.76 -9.05 21.27
C ALA A 22 -9.64 -8.55 19.82
N PRO A 23 -10.30 -7.45 19.47
CA PRO A 23 -10.11 -6.84 18.16
C PRO A 23 -8.64 -6.67 17.86
N ARG A 24 -8.25 -7.07 16.67
CA ARG A 24 -6.85 -6.97 16.25
C ARG A 24 -6.66 -5.75 15.37
N GLU A 25 -5.57 -5.07 15.60
CA GLU A 25 -5.12 -4.05 14.69
C GLU A 25 -4.61 -4.73 13.42
N VAL A 26 -5.15 -4.33 12.29
CA VAL A 26 -4.75 -4.84 10.97
C VAL A 26 -4.41 -3.65 10.08
N ALA A 27 -3.57 -3.90 9.10
CA ALA A 27 -3.28 -2.92 8.07
C ALA A 27 -4.50 -2.74 7.17
N VAL A 28 -4.96 -1.52 7.05
CA VAL A 28 -6.03 -1.13 6.15
C VAL A 28 -5.47 -0.12 5.17
N TRP A 29 -5.82 -0.27 3.90
CA TRP A 29 -5.38 0.67 2.87
C TRP A 29 -6.51 1.64 2.54
N ARG A 30 -6.20 2.92 2.60
CA ARG A 30 -7.13 3.99 2.25
C ARG A 30 -6.61 4.69 1.01
N GLN A 31 -7.43 4.80 -0.02
CA GLN A 31 -7.04 5.53 -1.22
C GLN A 31 -6.90 7.01 -0.90
N VAL A 32 -5.75 7.56 -1.21
CA VAL A 32 -5.43 8.97 -1.01
C VAL A 32 -5.70 9.76 -2.28
N GLY A 33 -5.39 9.18 -3.43
CA GLY A 33 -5.63 9.82 -4.71
C GLY A 33 -5.34 8.88 -5.87
N SER A 34 -5.86 9.25 -7.03
CA SER A 34 -5.65 8.51 -8.27
C SER A 34 -5.58 9.52 -9.41
N TRP A 35 -4.58 9.35 -10.25
CA TRP A 35 -4.30 10.28 -11.35
C TRP A 35 -3.92 9.51 -12.60
N SER A 36 -4.19 10.11 -13.74
CA SER A 36 -3.79 9.57 -15.02
C SER A 36 -3.50 10.71 -15.99
N GLY A 37 -2.70 10.43 -17.00
CA GLY A 37 -2.37 11.43 -17.99
C GLY A 37 -1.29 10.97 -18.95
N ARG A 38 -0.81 11.94 -19.70
CA ARG A 38 0.32 11.79 -20.62
C ARG A 38 1.21 13.03 -20.43
N GLY A 39 2.49 12.81 -20.22
CA GLY A 39 3.42 13.92 -19.97
C GLY A 39 3.51 14.30 -18.49
N ASN A 40 4.12 15.43 -18.25
CA ASN A 40 4.42 15.91 -16.89
C ASN A 40 3.17 16.41 -16.18
N ARG A 41 3.11 16.19 -14.88
CA ARG A 41 2.03 16.68 -14.04
C ARG A 41 2.47 16.82 -12.61
N GLN A 42 1.91 17.82 -11.92
CA GLN A 42 1.93 17.88 -10.46
C GLN A 42 0.52 17.63 -9.96
N THR A 43 0.38 16.79 -8.95
CA THR A 43 -0.92 16.55 -8.33
C THR A 43 -1.24 17.68 -7.36
N GLU A 44 -2.51 17.76 -6.97
CA GLU A 44 -2.89 18.51 -5.79
C GLU A 44 -2.24 17.90 -4.55
N THR A 45 -2.18 18.68 -3.48
CA THR A 45 -1.68 18.18 -2.21
C THR A 45 -2.66 17.22 -1.57
N PHE A 46 -2.14 16.24 -0.87
CA PHE A 46 -2.93 15.31 -0.08
C PHE A 46 -2.27 15.11 1.28
N THR A 47 -3.07 14.68 2.24
CA THR A 47 -2.59 14.42 3.59
C THR A 47 -2.13 12.98 3.74
N GLY A 48 -1.10 12.77 4.55
CA GLY A 48 -0.67 11.47 5.00
C GLY A 48 -0.53 11.47 6.51
N ASP A 49 -1.14 10.49 7.16
CA ASP A 49 -1.10 10.39 8.61
C ASP A 49 0.05 9.50 9.09
N THR A 50 0.33 8.44 8.35
CA THR A 50 1.36 7.46 8.73
C THR A 50 2.64 7.56 7.90
N GLY A 51 2.54 8.11 6.71
CA GLY A 51 3.65 8.13 5.75
C GLY A 51 3.93 6.81 5.07
N ALA A 52 3.15 5.77 5.35
CA ALA A 52 3.29 4.47 4.71
C ALA A 52 2.35 4.38 3.52
N PHE A 53 2.90 4.44 2.33
CA PHE A 53 2.13 4.49 1.09
C PHE A 53 2.34 3.26 0.23
N ARG A 54 1.32 2.93 -0.51
CA ARG A 54 1.39 1.96 -1.61
C ARG A 54 1.06 2.71 -2.88
N VAL A 55 1.97 2.65 -3.83
CA VAL A 55 1.83 3.31 -5.13
C VAL A 55 1.61 2.23 -6.18
N THR A 56 0.44 2.22 -6.77
CA THR A 56 0.10 1.33 -7.88
C THR A 56 0.19 2.13 -9.16
N TRP A 57 0.95 1.65 -10.12
CA TRP A 57 1.18 2.38 -11.35
C TRP A 57 1.03 1.47 -12.57
N GLU A 58 0.69 2.10 -13.67
CA GLU A 58 0.63 1.46 -14.99
C GLU A 58 1.08 2.45 -16.05
N THR A 59 1.81 1.96 -17.02
CA THR A 59 2.16 2.70 -18.24
C THR A 59 1.69 1.90 -19.44
N ARG A 60 1.19 2.60 -20.44
CA ARG A 60 0.63 2.00 -21.66
C ARG A 60 0.74 2.95 -22.83
N ASN A 61 0.49 2.42 -24.02
CA ASN A 61 0.43 3.22 -25.24
C ASN A 61 1.67 4.07 -25.47
N GLU A 62 2.85 3.46 -25.35
CA GLU A 62 4.07 4.18 -25.65
C GLU A 62 4.21 4.47 -27.15
N THR A 63 4.85 5.60 -27.47
CA THR A 63 4.99 6.07 -28.86
C THR A 63 5.96 5.25 -29.67
N ALA A 64 6.91 4.60 -29.02
CA ALA A 64 7.85 3.67 -29.62
C ALA A 64 8.31 2.67 -28.57
N PRO A 65 8.68 1.45 -28.95
CA PRO A 65 9.13 0.43 -27.99
C PRO A 65 10.28 0.92 -27.11
N GLY A 66 10.10 0.88 -25.81
CA GLY A 66 11.12 1.29 -24.84
C GLY A 66 11.29 2.79 -24.65
N ALA A 67 10.54 3.61 -25.39
CA ALA A 67 10.68 5.05 -25.31
C ALA A 67 9.91 5.68 -24.14
N GLY A 68 8.95 4.96 -23.57
CA GLY A 68 8.15 5.45 -22.47
C GLY A 68 8.96 5.55 -21.17
N ARG A 69 8.67 6.57 -20.38
CA ARG A 69 9.22 6.66 -19.03
C ARG A 69 8.23 7.32 -18.09
N LEU A 70 8.30 6.92 -16.85
CA LEU A 70 7.49 7.47 -15.78
C LEU A 70 8.34 7.61 -14.53
N TYR A 71 8.51 8.85 -14.08
CA TYR A 71 9.21 9.18 -12.84
C TYR A 71 8.25 9.98 -11.97
N ALA A 72 7.92 9.47 -10.81
CA ALA A 72 7.07 10.17 -9.86
C ALA A 72 7.79 10.27 -8.51
N VAL A 73 7.73 11.44 -7.90
CA VAL A 73 8.43 11.77 -6.68
C VAL A 73 7.44 12.35 -5.68
N PHE A 74 7.49 11.88 -4.46
CA PHE A 74 6.78 12.52 -3.35
C PHE A 74 7.52 13.78 -2.95
N ARG A 75 6.79 14.88 -2.88
CA ARG A 75 7.31 16.18 -2.42
C ARG A 75 6.51 16.69 -1.23
N SER A 76 7.17 17.47 -0.40
CA SER A 76 6.51 18.16 0.70
C SER A 76 5.54 19.20 0.16
N GLY A 77 4.30 19.14 0.61
CA GLY A 77 3.30 20.14 0.26
C GLY A 77 3.60 21.52 0.84
N ASP A 78 4.40 21.59 1.89
CA ASP A 78 4.77 22.85 2.53
C ASP A 78 5.94 23.56 1.84
N SER A 79 6.96 22.82 1.44
CA SER A 79 8.22 23.41 0.95
C SER A 79 8.53 23.05 -0.50
N GLY A 80 7.87 22.06 -1.08
CA GLY A 80 8.24 21.51 -2.39
C GLY A 80 9.48 20.63 -2.35
N ARG A 81 10.05 20.39 -1.17
CA ARG A 81 11.24 19.55 -1.01
C ARG A 81 10.95 18.13 -1.46
N GLU A 82 11.86 17.57 -2.23
CA GLU A 82 11.81 16.18 -2.61
C GLU A 82 11.98 15.29 -1.39
N ILE A 83 11.09 14.32 -1.23
CA ILE A 83 11.12 13.41 -0.09
C ILE A 83 11.68 12.06 -0.51
N MET A 84 11.07 11.44 -1.53
CA MET A 84 11.52 10.15 -2.03
C MET A 84 10.84 9.80 -3.35
N ASP A 85 11.44 8.88 -4.08
CA ASP A 85 10.87 8.37 -5.31
C ASP A 85 9.63 7.51 -5.01
N ALA A 86 8.59 7.72 -5.80
CA ALA A 86 7.41 6.87 -5.80
C ALA A 86 7.48 5.81 -6.88
N VAL A 87 7.79 6.23 -8.10
CA VAL A 87 7.92 5.34 -9.26
C VAL A 87 9.09 5.83 -10.10
N LYS A 88 9.89 4.90 -10.58
CA LYS A 88 10.93 5.19 -11.54
C LYS A 88 11.03 4.02 -12.49
N THR A 89 10.44 4.18 -13.66
CA THR A 89 10.35 3.07 -14.62
C THR A 89 10.44 3.57 -16.06
N GLU A 90 10.79 2.65 -16.94
CA GLU A 90 10.87 2.88 -18.38
C GLU A 90 10.09 1.79 -19.10
N GLY A 91 9.52 2.14 -20.25
CA GLY A 91 8.72 1.23 -21.04
C GLY A 91 7.30 1.07 -20.55
N VAL A 92 6.60 0.10 -21.10
CA VAL A 92 5.23 -0.25 -20.75
C VAL A 92 5.25 -1.32 -19.67
N GLY A 93 4.41 -1.14 -18.65
CA GLY A 93 4.31 -2.11 -17.58
C GLY A 93 3.37 -1.64 -16.49
N ARG A 94 3.38 -2.38 -15.40
CA ARG A 94 2.62 -2.04 -14.19
C ARG A 94 3.34 -2.60 -12.97
N GLY A 95 3.11 -1.99 -11.85
CA GLY A 95 3.74 -2.42 -10.62
C GLY A 95 3.13 -1.79 -9.40
N VAL A 96 3.63 -2.21 -8.27
CA VAL A 96 3.25 -1.71 -6.96
C VAL A 96 4.53 -1.42 -6.19
N GLU A 97 4.63 -0.20 -5.68
CA GLU A 97 5.75 0.22 -4.85
C GLU A 97 5.24 0.52 -3.43
N HIS A 98 5.98 0.05 -2.45
CA HIS A 98 5.72 0.39 -1.06
C HIS A 98 6.73 1.43 -0.62
N VAL A 99 6.23 2.55 -0.13
CA VAL A 99 7.03 3.73 0.16
C VAL A 99 6.76 4.18 1.58
N SER A 100 7.81 4.40 2.35
CA SER A 100 7.69 5.00 3.68
C SER A 100 8.28 6.39 3.63
N ALA A 101 7.43 7.39 3.69
CA ALA A 101 7.83 8.77 3.69
C ALA A 101 8.01 9.27 5.11
N GLU A 102 9.04 10.08 5.32
CA GLU A 102 9.15 10.84 6.56
C GLU A 102 8.01 11.84 6.65
N ARG A 103 7.68 12.24 7.87
CA ARG A 103 6.69 13.30 8.05
C ARG A 103 7.14 14.57 7.36
N PRO A 104 6.45 15.00 6.35
CA PRO A 104 5.41 15.99 6.48
C PRO A 104 4.03 15.38 6.31
N ARG A 105 3.03 16.11 6.81
CA ARG A 105 1.62 15.70 6.73
C ARG A 105 1.02 15.96 5.36
N TRP A 106 1.63 16.85 4.59
CA TRP A 106 1.17 17.27 3.29
C TRP A 106 2.15 16.83 2.24
N TYR A 107 1.63 16.19 1.21
CA TYR A 107 2.44 15.67 0.11
C TYR A 107 1.79 16.04 -1.21
N TYR A 108 2.59 16.06 -2.26
CA TYR A 108 2.10 15.97 -3.63
C TYR A 108 3.06 15.11 -4.44
N LEU A 109 2.58 14.65 -5.60
CA LEU A 109 3.45 13.96 -6.55
C LEU A 109 3.86 14.91 -7.64
N SER A 110 5.13 14.93 -7.92
CA SER A 110 5.69 15.54 -9.11
C SER A 110 5.96 14.41 -10.10
N ILE A 111 5.30 14.46 -11.24
CA ILE A 111 5.33 13.41 -12.24
C ILE A 111 6.01 13.93 -13.49
N GLU A 112 7.09 13.24 -13.88
CA GLU A 112 7.74 13.45 -15.16
C GLU A 112 7.51 12.21 -16.02
N SER A 113 6.97 12.41 -17.20
CA SER A 113 6.65 11.32 -18.10
C SER A 113 6.86 11.73 -19.54
N ALA A 114 7.27 10.79 -20.36
CA ALA A 114 7.43 11.00 -21.78
C ALA A 114 7.02 9.74 -22.54
N ASN A 115 6.38 9.95 -23.69
CA ASN A 115 6.10 8.90 -24.68
C ASN A 115 5.21 7.76 -24.19
N VAL A 116 4.42 7.97 -23.15
CA VAL A 116 3.58 6.92 -22.56
C VAL A 116 2.39 7.55 -21.86
N GLU A 117 1.28 6.83 -21.83
CA GLU A 117 0.18 7.13 -20.93
C GLU A 117 0.47 6.47 -19.59
N TRP A 118 0.14 7.16 -18.52
CA TRP A 118 0.37 6.65 -17.18
C TRP A 118 -0.88 6.77 -16.31
N SER A 119 -0.96 5.90 -15.33
CA SER A 119 -1.90 6.03 -14.23
C SER A 119 -1.20 5.67 -12.94
N ILE A 120 -1.52 6.40 -11.88
CA ILE A 120 -0.95 6.22 -10.54
C ILE A 120 -2.07 6.32 -9.53
N THR A 121 -2.10 5.36 -8.63
CA THR A 121 -2.99 5.39 -7.46
C THR A 121 -2.13 5.29 -6.21
N VAL A 122 -2.39 6.16 -5.26
CA VAL A 122 -1.71 6.17 -3.97
C VAL A 122 -2.69 5.78 -2.90
N ASP A 123 -2.35 4.74 -2.16
CA ASP A 123 -3.07 4.33 -0.96
C ASP A 123 -2.16 4.52 0.25
N GLU A 124 -2.75 4.84 1.37
CA GLU A 124 -2.04 4.96 2.63
C GLU A 124 -2.44 3.82 3.55
N GLN A 125 -1.45 3.22 4.19
CA GLN A 125 -1.68 2.22 5.20
C GLN A 125 -2.05 2.93 6.50
N ILE A 126 -3.25 2.65 6.99
CA ILE A 126 -3.72 3.18 8.26
C ILE A 126 -4.07 2.03 9.19
N PRO A 127 -4.01 2.25 10.52
CA PRO A 127 -4.46 1.25 11.45
C PRO A 127 -5.97 1.05 11.32
N GLY A 128 -6.38 -0.20 11.33
CA GLY A 128 -7.77 -0.58 11.36
C GLY A 128 -7.93 -1.72 12.34
N GLN A 129 -9.17 -1.99 12.72
CA GLN A 129 -9.45 -3.10 13.62
C GLN A 129 -10.47 -4.01 12.99
N VAL A 130 -10.21 -5.31 13.13
CA VAL A 130 -11.15 -6.34 12.73
C VAL A 130 -11.69 -7.00 13.99
N PRO A 131 -13.01 -7.20 14.10
CA PRO A 131 -13.56 -7.93 15.23
C PRO A 131 -12.90 -9.31 15.33
N GLY A 132 -12.52 -9.68 16.55
CA GLY A 132 -11.99 -10.99 16.81
C GLY A 132 -13.10 -12.05 16.70
N ARG A 133 -12.73 -13.25 16.29
CA ARG A 133 -13.64 -14.39 16.24
C ARG A 133 -13.15 -15.53 17.08
#